data_a263db208ff3542b212845dcfc1dcd91
#
_entry.id   a263db208ff3542b212845dcfc1dcd91
#
_cell.length_a   1.000
_cell.length_b   1.000
_cell.length_c   1.000
_cell.angle_alpha   90.00
_cell.angle_beta   90.00
_cell.angle_gamma   90.00
#
_symmetry.space_group_name_H-M   'P 1'
#
loop_
_entity.id
_entity.type
_entity.pdbx_description
1 polymer ?
#
loop_
_entity_poly.entity_id
_entity_poly.type
_entity_poly.pdbx_seq_one_letter_code
_entity_poly.pdbx_strand_id
1 'polypeptide(L)'
;MCGCVAVAAPRGHGRPVAPAARGRRAEGPARQPAANTGVRGYSPPPPPVSPIRGLIDFHTHAAPDVFGRSVDDDELAALAAARQMEAVVFKSHVTLTADRAWLARKHVPGVKIFGGVTLNGAVGGLNPQAVEWMWRMQGGYGRVVWFPTFDADNHVRRAGTAPAGICVVDPHGAVLPAAHEVLKVCAAQRLVVHTGHASAEQGLALIAAAREEGCDRIVVTHAQFDVVGMTPAHMKRAAAMGAKMELCVLGMLVGPENALEFMRHSPRVPLAVTAACIKSVGAQHFVLGTDLGQAGNPTPADGLQMFVAGLQAEGISREQIQTMGREVPGALLMG
;
A
#
# COMPACT_ATOMS: atom_id res chain seq x y z
N MET A 1 -35.03 20.30 -28.89
CA MET A 1 -34.45 21.61 -29.29
C MET A 1 -33.63 22.09 -28.08
N CYS A 2 -32.34 21.78 -28.05
CA CYS A 2 -31.41 22.25 -27.00
C CYS A 2 -30.51 23.31 -27.64
N GLY A 3 -30.62 24.54 -27.13
CA GLY A 3 -29.80 25.65 -27.58
C GLY A 3 -28.44 25.66 -26.86
N CYS A 4 -27.38 25.62 -27.66
CA CYS A 4 -26.02 25.88 -27.18
C CYS A 4 -25.80 27.39 -27.01
N VAL A 5 -25.45 27.84 -25.81
CA VAL A 5 -24.98 29.20 -25.56
C VAL A 5 -23.44 29.18 -25.58
N ALA A 6 -22.87 29.87 -26.58
CA ALA A 6 -21.43 30.07 -26.67
C ALA A 6 -21.03 31.26 -25.79
N VAL A 7 -20.07 31.04 -24.88
CA VAL A 7 -19.43 32.10 -24.06
C VAL A 7 -18.15 32.54 -24.78
N ALA A 8 -18.11 33.83 -25.15
CA ALA A 8 -16.96 34.47 -25.80
C ALA A 8 -15.86 34.80 -24.77
N ALA A 9 -14.61 34.52 -25.12
CA ALA A 9 -13.43 34.89 -24.33
C ALA A 9 -13.00 36.35 -24.65
N PRO A 10 -12.51 37.12 -23.67
CA PRO A 10 -12.00 38.46 -23.90
C PRO A 10 -10.57 38.44 -24.47
N ARG A 11 -10.33 39.23 -25.49
CA ARG A 11 -9.01 39.48 -26.11
C ARG A 11 -8.25 40.50 -25.25
N GLY A 12 -7.13 40.07 -24.63
CA GLY A 12 -6.18 40.95 -24.01
C GLY A 12 -4.99 41.26 -24.95
N HIS A 13 -4.80 42.55 -25.31
CA HIS A 13 -3.64 43.04 -26.04
C HIS A 13 -2.45 43.16 -25.07
N GLY A 14 -1.46 42.29 -25.18
CA GLY A 14 -0.14 42.44 -24.56
C GLY A 14 0.88 42.96 -25.54
N ARG A 15 1.47 44.13 -25.29
CA ARG A 15 2.60 44.71 -26.03
C ARG A 15 3.86 43.87 -25.80
N PRO A 16 4.75 43.69 -26.80
CA PRO A 16 6.03 43.00 -26.61
C PRO A 16 7.02 43.88 -25.86
N VAL A 17 7.63 43.33 -24.83
CA VAL A 17 8.76 43.93 -24.09
C VAL A 17 10.06 43.48 -24.77
N ALA A 18 10.92 44.44 -25.17
CA ALA A 18 12.22 44.18 -25.75
C ALA A 18 13.20 43.57 -24.74
N PRO A 19 14.13 42.68 -25.17
CA PRO A 19 15.10 42.07 -24.26
C PRO A 19 16.22 43.04 -23.88
N ALA A 20 16.49 43.15 -22.58
CA ALA A 20 17.61 43.90 -22.03
C ALA A 20 18.97 43.30 -22.42
N ALA A 21 19.90 44.12 -22.90
CA ALA A 21 21.26 43.76 -23.26
C ALA A 21 22.03 43.20 -22.05
N ARG A 22 22.55 42.01 -22.17
CA ARG A 22 23.48 41.41 -21.17
C ARG A 22 24.87 42.02 -21.32
N GLY A 23 25.29 42.77 -20.31
CA GLY A 23 26.67 43.25 -20.20
C GLY A 23 27.68 42.09 -20.07
N ARG A 24 28.72 42.12 -20.89
CA ARG A 24 29.88 41.22 -20.79
C ARG A 24 30.62 41.49 -19.46
N ARG A 25 30.69 40.46 -18.62
CA ARG A 25 31.60 40.47 -17.47
C ARG A 25 33.01 40.10 -18.00
N ALA A 26 33.99 40.90 -17.64
CA ALA A 26 35.40 40.65 -17.91
C ALA A 26 35.87 39.40 -17.13
N GLU A 27 36.45 38.43 -17.85
CA GLU A 27 37.08 37.26 -17.26
C GLU A 27 38.39 37.68 -16.60
N GLY A 28 38.43 37.57 -15.27
CA GLY A 28 39.67 37.66 -14.53
C GLY A 28 40.55 36.41 -14.70
N PRO A 29 41.89 36.49 -14.51
CA PRO A 29 42.81 35.38 -14.78
C PRO A 29 42.47 34.16 -13.93
N ALA A 30 42.41 32.98 -14.59
CA ALA A 30 42.16 31.69 -13.98
C ALA A 30 43.18 31.40 -12.87
N ARG A 31 42.71 31.26 -11.63
CA ARG A 31 43.56 30.75 -10.54
C ARG A 31 43.84 29.28 -10.79
N GLN A 32 45.12 28.94 -10.90
CA GLN A 32 45.57 27.55 -10.90
C GLN A 32 45.14 26.90 -9.57
N PRO A 33 44.62 25.65 -9.58
CA PRO A 33 44.33 24.95 -8.36
C PRO A 33 45.60 24.66 -7.59
N ALA A 34 45.65 25.03 -6.32
CA ALA A 34 46.75 24.73 -5.42
C ALA A 34 46.99 23.21 -5.38
N ALA A 35 48.27 22.80 -5.51
CA ALA A 35 48.69 21.42 -5.42
C ALA A 35 48.18 20.79 -4.10
N ASN A 36 47.47 19.70 -4.21
CA ASN A 36 46.92 18.96 -3.10
C ASN A 36 48.07 18.30 -2.30
N THR A 37 48.50 18.96 -1.21
CA THR A 37 49.46 18.42 -0.29
C THR A 37 48.81 17.32 0.53
N GLY A 38 48.95 16.09 0.09
CA GLY A 38 48.94 14.79 0.77
C GLY A 38 48.30 14.62 2.16
N VAL A 39 47.13 15.23 2.42
CA VAL A 39 46.26 14.74 3.48
C VAL A 39 45.53 13.54 2.92
N ARG A 40 45.82 12.34 3.43
CA ARG A 40 45.01 11.16 3.11
C ARG A 40 43.56 11.53 3.38
N GLY A 41 42.80 11.73 2.31
CA GLY A 41 41.41 12.14 2.40
C GLY A 41 40.67 11.12 3.24
N TYR A 42 39.98 11.59 4.27
CA TYR A 42 38.95 10.79 4.98
C TYR A 42 37.88 10.42 3.95
N SER A 43 37.89 9.16 3.51
CA SER A 43 36.74 8.59 2.81
C SER A 43 35.76 8.11 3.88
N PRO A 44 34.60 8.76 4.03
CA PRO A 44 33.61 8.26 4.95
C PRO A 44 33.26 6.80 4.58
N PRO A 45 33.01 5.93 5.57
CA PRO A 45 32.58 4.58 5.27
C PRO A 45 31.32 4.65 4.40
N PRO A 46 31.13 3.69 3.47
CA PRO A 46 29.92 3.65 2.67
C PRO A 46 28.70 3.70 3.60
N PRO A 47 27.64 4.42 3.22
CA PRO A 47 26.44 4.49 4.06
C PRO A 47 25.95 3.07 4.35
N PRO A 48 25.48 2.81 5.59
CA PRO A 48 25.00 1.48 5.98
C PRO A 48 23.89 1.05 5.02
N VAL A 49 23.94 -0.21 4.60
CA VAL A 49 22.91 -0.79 3.73
C VAL A 49 21.56 -0.72 4.47
N SER A 50 20.55 -0.15 3.85
CA SER A 50 19.22 -0.06 4.43
C SER A 50 18.70 -1.45 4.86
N PRO A 51 18.22 -1.63 6.09
CA PRO A 51 17.68 -2.91 6.56
C PRO A 51 16.44 -3.37 5.77
N ILE A 52 15.77 -2.45 5.06
CA ILE A 52 14.61 -2.72 4.20
C ILE A 52 14.96 -2.76 2.70
N ARG A 53 16.26 -2.81 2.36
CA ARG A 53 16.71 -2.95 0.97
C ARG A 53 16.12 -4.21 0.34
N GLY A 54 15.55 -4.04 -0.85
CA GLY A 54 14.93 -5.11 -1.62
C GLY A 54 13.60 -5.59 -1.08
N LEU A 55 13.08 -5.01 0.02
CA LEU A 55 11.75 -5.35 0.52
C LEU A 55 10.67 -4.65 -0.29
N ILE A 56 9.47 -5.18 -0.19
CA ILE A 56 8.23 -4.69 -0.77
C ILE A 56 7.30 -4.28 0.37
N ASP A 57 6.82 -3.04 0.36
CA ASP A 57 5.72 -2.63 1.21
C ASP A 57 4.40 -2.92 0.48
N PHE A 58 3.66 -3.91 0.97
CA PHE A 58 2.48 -4.42 0.28
C PHE A 58 1.23 -3.55 0.45
N HIS A 59 1.28 -2.52 1.30
CA HIS A 59 0.13 -1.73 1.69
C HIS A 59 0.55 -0.35 2.20
N THR A 60 0.40 0.68 1.37
CA THR A 60 0.75 2.06 1.73
C THR A 60 -0.34 3.04 1.36
N HIS A 61 -0.40 4.15 2.08
CA HIS A 61 -1.26 5.28 1.78
C HIS A 61 -0.44 6.54 1.56
N ALA A 62 -0.84 7.35 0.57
CA ALA A 62 -0.21 8.63 0.26
C ALA A 62 -1.24 9.62 -0.29
N ALA A 63 -0.90 10.92 -0.30
CA ALA A 63 -1.68 11.93 -0.99
C ALA A 63 -1.50 11.80 -2.53
N PRO A 64 -2.52 12.22 -3.32
CA PRO A 64 -3.77 12.85 -2.89
C PRO A 64 -4.76 11.87 -2.26
N ASP A 65 -5.40 12.28 -1.17
CA ASP A 65 -6.44 11.47 -0.50
C ASP A 65 -7.46 12.42 0.19
N VAL A 66 -8.62 11.89 0.56
CA VAL A 66 -9.60 12.61 1.39
C VAL A 66 -9.20 12.67 2.86
N PHE A 67 -8.25 11.84 3.27
CA PHE A 67 -7.63 11.85 4.59
C PHE A 67 -6.28 12.58 4.56
N GLY A 68 -5.90 13.23 5.65
CA GLY A 68 -4.57 13.83 5.80
C GLY A 68 -3.46 12.77 5.71
N ARG A 69 -2.55 12.93 4.75
CA ARG A 69 -1.43 12.03 4.53
C ARG A 69 -0.09 12.67 4.91
N SER A 70 0.85 11.85 5.37
CA SER A 70 2.18 12.29 5.78
C SER A 70 3.11 12.56 4.60
N VAL A 71 2.85 11.95 3.45
CA VAL A 71 3.62 12.04 2.21
C VAL A 71 2.67 11.97 1.02
N ASP A 72 3.07 12.51 -0.12
CA ASP A 72 2.42 12.27 -1.41
C ASP A 72 3.02 11.05 -2.13
N ASP A 73 2.48 10.72 -3.31
CA ASP A 73 2.90 9.56 -4.10
C ASP A 73 4.35 9.63 -4.54
N ASP A 74 4.81 10.80 -4.99
CA ASP A 74 6.18 11.00 -5.47
C ASP A 74 7.17 11.00 -4.28
N GLU A 75 6.79 11.61 -3.16
CA GLU A 75 7.57 11.57 -1.91
C GLU A 75 7.71 10.16 -1.37
N LEU A 76 6.61 9.39 -1.34
CA LEU A 76 6.64 7.97 -0.93
C LEU A 76 7.54 7.15 -1.85
N ALA A 77 7.40 7.32 -3.16
CA ALA A 77 8.24 6.64 -4.14
C ALA A 77 9.72 7.00 -3.97
N ALA A 78 10.03 8.29 -3.75
CA ALA A 78 11.41 8.76 -3.52
C ALA A 78 12.01 8.18 -2.23
N LEU A 79 11.24 8.12 -1.13
CA LEU A 79 11.66 7.49 0.12
C LEU A 79 11.95 6.00 -0.07
N ALA A 80 11.09 5.28 -0.79
CA ALA A 80 11.29 3.86 -1.09
C ALA A 80 12.53 3.62 -1.97
N ALA A 81 12.72 4.43 -3.02
CA ALA A 81 13.90 4.38 -3.88
C ALA A 81 15.20 4.67 -3.11
N ALA A 82 15.21 5.72 -2.26
CA ALA A 82 16.35 6.07 -1.40
C ALA A 82 16.74 4.95 -0.42
N ARG A 83 15.77 4.17 0.05
CA ARG A 83 15.98 2.99 0.90
C ARG A 83 16.24 1.71 0.09
N GLN A 84 16.32 1.81 -1.24
CA GLN A 84 16.54 0.70 -2.16
C GLN A 84 15.50 -0.42 -1.99
N MET A 85 14.27 -0.08 -1.71
CA MET A 85 13.14 -1.01 -1.69
C MET A 85 12.87 -1.53 -3.12
N GLU A 86 12.37 -2.75 -3.24
CA GLU A 86 12.02 -3.32 -4.54
C GLU A 86 10.70 -2.75 -5.08
N ALA A 87 9.70 -2.65 -4.23
CA ALA A 87 8.39 -2.14 -4.62
C ALA A 87 7.60 -1.54 -3.45
N VAL A 88 6.57 -0.75 -3.81
CA VAL A 88 5.49 -0.32 -2.92
C VAL A 88 4.14 -0.50 -3.61
N VAL A 89 3.09 -0.73 -2.83
CA VAL A 89 1.71 -0.84 -3.32
C VAL A 89 0.89 0.32 -2.77
N PHE A 90 0.45 1.21 -3.66
CA PHE A 90 -0.42 2.32 -3.31
C PHE A 90 -1.86 1.84 -3.11
N LYS A 91 -2.47 2.23 -2.02
CA LYS A 91 -3.86 1.99 -1.70
C LYS A 91 -4.60 3.28 -1.41
N SER A 92 -5.83 3.40 -1.91
CA SER A 92 -6.80 4.41 -1.50
C SER A 92 -8.11 3.74 -1.11
N HIS A 93 -8.83 4.33 -0.16
CA HIS A 93 -10.16 3.85 0.22
C HIS A 93 -11.27 4.34 -0.71
N VAL A 94 -10.98 5.33 -1.57
CA VAL A 94 -12.03 6.07 -2.32
C VAL A 94 -11.77 6.16 -3.83
N THR A 95 -10.54 5.89 -4.29
CA THR A 95 -10.18 5.95 -5.71
C THR A 95 -9.36 4.75 -6.15
N LEU A 96 -9.23 4.58 -7.48
CA LEU A 96 -8.22 3.72 -8.08
C LEU A 96 -6.83 4.32 -7.81
N THR A 97 -5.80 3.48 -7.81
CA THR A 97 -4.41 3.93 -7.64
C THR A 97 -3.47 3.40 -8.72
N ALA A 98 -4.01 2.75 -9.75
CA ALA A 98 -3.23 2.24 -10.87
C ALA A 98 -2.65 3.35 -11.75
N ASP A 99 -3.40 4.42 -11.97
CA ASP A 99 -2.99 5.66 -12.66
C ASP A 99 -1.93 6.43 -11.84
N ARG A 100 -2.12 6.53 -10.54
CA ARG A 100 -1.14 7.12 -9.61
C ARG A 100 0.18 6.36 -9.63
N ALA A 101 0.13 5.02 -9.61
CA ALA A 101 1.31 4.17 -9.75
C ALA A 101 2.03 4.39 -11.09
N TRP A 102 1.29 4.61 -12.18
CA TRP A 102 1.85 4.92 -13.49
C TRP A 102 2.61 6.26 -13.49
N LEU A 103 2.00 7.30 -12.92
CA LEU A 103 2.61 8.63 -12.81
C LEU A 103 3.88 8.60 -11.94
N ALA A 104 3.78 8.04 -10.74
CA ALA A 104 4.91 7.98 -9.80
C ALA A 104 6.10 7.18 -10.38
N ARG A 105 5.86 6.08 -11.10
CA ARG A 105 6.92 5.35 -11.82
C ARG A 105 7.63 6.17 -12.89
N LYS A 106 6.91 7.08 -13.52
CA LYS A 106 7.47 7.97 -14.52
C LYS A 106 8.38 9.03 -13.89
N HIS A 107 8.00 9.51 -12.70
CA HIS A 107 8.73 10.57 -12.01
C HIS A 107 9.90 10.04 -11.17
N VAL A 108 9.75 8.86 -10.56
CA VAL A 108 10.73 8.30 -9.63
C VAL A 108 11.21 6.94 -10.13
N PRO A 109 12.37 6.88 -10.82
CA PRO A 109 12.98 5.61 -11.24
C PRO A 109 13.59 4.86 -10.03
N GLY A 110 13.79 3.56 -10.19
CA GLY A 110 14.54 2.75 -9.22
C GLY A 110 13.69 2.00 -8.20
N VAL A 111 12.38 2.23 -8.18
CA VAL A 111 11.41 1.47 -7.38
C VAL A 111 10.23 1.05 -8.26
N LYS A 112 9.72 -0.16 -8.05
CA LYS A 112 8.48 -0.60 -8.70
C LYS A 112 7.30 -0.10 -7.86
N ILE A 113 6.26 0.43 -8.53
CA ILE A 113 5.07 0.92 -7.84
C ILE A 113 3.86 0.22 -8.45
N PHE A 114 3.02 -0.34 -7.61
CA PHE A 114 1.77 -0.96 -8.00
C PHE A 114 0.61 -0.23 -7.35
N GLY A 115 -0.55 -0.37 -7.93
CA GLY A 115 -1.79 0.18 -7.40
C GLY A 115 -2.89 -0.87 -7.42
N GLY A 116 -4.07 -0.44 -7.04
CA GLY A 116 -5.23 -1.30 -6.98
C GLY A 116 -6.53 -0.53 -6.84
N VAL A 117 -7.54 -1.23 -6.37
CA VAL A 117 -8.86 -0.69 -6.06
C VAL A 117 -9.36 -1.28 -4.74
N THR A 118 -9.99 -0.44 -3.91
CA THR A 118 -10.70 -0.87 -2.71
C THR A 118 -12.20 -0.78 -2.97
N LEU A 119 -12.92 -1.88 -2.82
CA LEU A 119 -14.32 -2.02 -3.19
C LEU A 119 -15.26 -1.42 -2.13
N ASN A 120 -14.97 -0.19 -1.75
CA ASN A 120 -15.84 0.63 -0.91
C ASN A 120 -16.94 1.32 -1.76
N GLY A 121 -17.89 1.97 -1.11
CA GLY A 121 -19.02 2.65 -1.74
C GLY A 121 -18.61 3.69 -2.78
N ALA A 122 -17.48 4.37 -2.59
CA ALA A 122 -16.96 5.38 -3.51
C ALA A 122 -16.68 4.85 -4.93
N VAL A 123 -16.41 3.55 -5.09
CA VAL A 123 -16.22 2.87 -6.38
C VAL A 123 -17.37 1.95 -6.76
N GLY A 124 -18.49 2.04 -6.03
CA GLY A 124 -19.70 1.24 -6.27
C GLY A 124 -19.75 -0.09 -5.54
N GLY A 125 -18.97 -0.27 -4.47
CA GLY A 125 -18.98 -1.50 -3.65
C GLY A 125 -18.38 -2.69 -4.37
N LEU A 126 -19.03 -3.86 -4.30
CA LEU A 126 -18.62 -5.09 -5.01
C LEU A 126 -18.85 -4.93 -6.52
N ASN A 127 -18.06 -4.08 -7.13
CA ASN A 127 -18.20 -3.63 -8.51
C ASN A 127 -17.10 -4.24 -9.42
N PRO A 128 -17.40 -5.28 -10.21
CA PRO A 128 -16.45 -5.88 -11.13
C PRO A 128 -15.97 -4.91 -12.21
N GLN A 129 -16.79 -3.92 -12.59
CA GLN A 129 -16.41 -2.90 -13.56
C GLN A 129 -15.27 -2.00 -13.05
N ALA A 130 -15.26 -1.67 -11.75
CA ALA A 130 -14.16 -0.92 -11.14
C ALA A 130 -12.84 -1.72 -11.18
N VAL A 131 -12.92 -3.04 -10.99
CA VAL A 131 -11.76 -3.94 -11.12
C VAL A 131 -11.27 -3.98 -12.57
N GLU A 132 -12.20 -4.07 -13.53
CA GLU A 132 -11.88 -4.05 -14.97
C GLU A 132 -11.13 -2.78 -15.37
N TRP A 133 -11.59 -1.61 -14.95
CA TRP A 133 -10.92 -0.34 -15.28
C TRP A 133 -9.58 -0.21 -14.57
N MET A 134 -9.45 -0.74 -13.35
CA MET A 134 -8.23 -0.70 -12.57
C MET A 134 -7.09 -1.49 -13.25
N TRP A 135 -7.31 -2.75 -13.62
CA TRP A 135 -6.24 -3.56 -14.22
C TRP A 135 -5.92 -3.17 -15.67
N ARG A 136 -6.89 -2.61 -16.39
CA ARG A 136 -6.72 -2.12 -17.77
C ARG A 136 -6.00 -0.79 -17.85
N MET A 137 -5.78 -0.11 -16.74
CA MET A 137 -5.04 1.14 -16.71
C MET A 137 -3.65 0.94 -17.35
N GLN A 138 -3.25 1.93 -18.17
CA GLN A 138 -1.99 1.90 -18.92
C GLN A 138 -0.79 1.54 -18.00
N GLY A 139 0.11 0.69 -18.48
CA GLY A 139 1.29 0.23 -17.77
C GLY A 139 1.11 -1.09 -17.04
N GLY A 140 -0.14 -1.55 -16.81
CA GLY A 140 -0.42 -2.81 -16.13
C GLY A 140 0.01 -2.82 -14.66
N TYR A 141 -0.01 -1.65 -13.99
CA TYR A 141 0.43 -1.51 -12.59
C TYR A 141 -0.72 -1.69 -11.60
N GLY A 142 -1.97 -1.77 -12.06
CA GLY A 142 -3.11 -2.17 -11.25
C GLY A 142 -3.06 -3.67 -10.98
N ARG A 143 -2.76 -4.07 -9.75
CA ARG A 143 -2.51 -5.47 -9.39
C ARG A 143 -3.33 -5.96 -8.22
N VAL A 144 -3.84 -5.09 -7.38
CA VAL A 144 -4.43 -5.47 -6.10
C VAL A 144 -5.89 -5.03 -6.00
N VAL A 145 -6.74 -5.94 -5.54
CA VAL A 145 -8.15 -5.70 -5.29
C VAL A 145 -8.42 -5.97 -3.81
N TRP A 146 -8.74 -4.92 -3.06
CA TRP A 146 -9.20 -5.05 -1.69
C TRP A 146 -10.73 -5.15 -1.67
N PHE A 147 -11.27 -6.19 -1.07
CA PHE A 147 -12.67 -6.22 -0.69
C PHE A 147 -12.98 -5.08 0.28
N PRO A 148 -14.25 -4.76 0.55
CA PRO A 148 -14.62 -3.57 1.32
C PRO A 148 -13.84 -3.43 2.61
N THR A 149 -13.43 -2.19 2.92
CA THR A 149 -12.69 -1.86 4.15
C THR A 149 -13.55 -1.01 5.08
N PHE A 150 -13.46 0.31 5.06
CA PHE A 150 -14.25 1.16 5.95
C PHE A 150 -15.76 1.01 5.76
N ASP A 151 -16.19 0.68 4.55
CA ASP A 151 -17.59 0.45 4.24
C ASP A 151 -18.02 -1.02 4.39
N ALA A 152 -17.13 -1.93 4.80
CA ALA A 152 -17.47 -3.32 5.08
C ALA A 152 -18.51 -3.40 6.21
N ASP A 153 -19.53 -4.23 6.06
CA ASP A 153 -20.58 -4.40 7.08
C ASP A 153 -20.00 -4.78 8.46
N ASN A 154 -19.01 -5.67 8.48
CA ASN A 154 -18.29 -6.03 9.71
C ASN A 154 -17.63 -4.81 10.37
N HIS A 155 -16.98 -3.92 9.58
CA HIS A 155 -16.34 -2.71 10.10
C HIS A 155 -17.37 -1.72 10.64
N VAL A 156 -18.39 -1.43 9.85
CA VAL A 156 -19.46 -0.46 10.18
C VAL A 156 -20.21 -0.87 11.43
N ARG A 157 -20.55 -2.16 11.59
CA ARG A 157 -21.21 -2.69 12.79
C ARG A 157 -20.34 -2.56 14.03
N ARG A 158 -19.04 -2.89 13.92
CA ARG A 158 -18.10 -2.77 15.04
C ARG A 158 -17.89 -1.33 15.47
N ALA A 159 -17.81 -0.41 14.52
CA ALA A 159 -17.65 1.02 14.78
C ALA A 159 -18.96 1.72 15.21
N GLY A 160 -20.12 1.12 14.96
CA GLY A 160 -21.43 1.73 15.25
C GLY A 160 -21.70 3.01 14.42
N THR A 161 -21.07 3.13 13.25
CA THR A 161 -21.06 4.39 12.47
C THR A 161 -22.18 4.51 11.45
N ALA A 162 -22.79 3.40 11.05
CA ALA A 162 -23.91 3.40 10.09
C ALA A 162 -24.82 2.17 10.30
N PRO A 163 -26.06 2.20 9.79
CA PRO A 163 -27.02 1.12 9.98
C PRO A 163 -26.64 -0.16 9.23
N ALA A 164 -25.95 -0.07 8.11
CA ALA A 164 -25.48 -1.20 7.32
C ALA A 164 -24.26 -0.82 6.48
N GLY A 165 -23.37 -1.78 6.27
CA GLY A 165 -22.23 -1.68 5.36
C GLY A 165 -22.38 -2.60 4.16
N ILE A 166 -21.30 -2.74 3.39
CA ILE A 166 -21.22 -3.64 2.23
C ILE A 166 -20.94 -5.05 2.75
N CYS A 167 -21.91 -5.95 2.59
CA CYS A 167 -21.77 -7.37 2.93
C CYS A 167 -20.97 -8.10 1.85
N VAL A 168 -20.14 -9.06 2.25
CA VAL A 168 -19.46 -10.01 1.36
C VAL A 168 -20.07 -11.41 1.44
N VAL A 169 -20.80 -11.68 2.53
CA VAL A 169 -21.55 -12.92 2.75
C VAL A 169 -23.00 -12.59 3.10
N ASP A 170 -23.89 -13.54 2.89
CA ASP A 170 -25.26 -13.48 3.33
C ASP A 170 -25.40 -13.81 4.85
N PRO A 171 -26.60 -13.72 5.45
CA PRO A 171 -26.81 -14.06 6.86
C PRO A 171 -26.48 -15.52 7.23
N HIS A 172 -26.37 -16.42 6.26
CA HIS A 172 -26.02 -17.84 6.45
C HIS A 172 -24.53 -18.11 6.25
N GLY A 173 -23.74 -17.07 5.90
CA GLY A 173 -22.30 -17.15 5.68
C GLY A 173 -21.89 -17.54 4.26
N ALA A 174 -22.84 -17.66 3.32
CA ALA A 174 -22.52 -17.90 1.92
C ALA A 174 -22.04 -16.60 1.24
N VAL A 175 -21.00 -16.72 0.43
CA VAL A 175 -20.43 -15.58 -0.31
C VAL A 175 -21.45 -15.08 -1.33
N LEU A 176 -21.62 -13.76 -1.41
CA LEU A 176 -22.65 -13.14 -2.26
C LEU A 176 -22.29 -13.29 -3.76
N PRO A 177 -23.28 -13.42 -4.65
CA PRO A 177 -23.06 -13.48 -6.10
C PRO A 177 -22.20 -12.32 -6.64
N ALA A 178 -22.41 -11.10 -6.14
CA ALA A 178 -21.61 -9.93 -6.53
C ALA A 178 -20.13 -10.09 -6.18
N ALA A 179 -19.81 -10.76 -5.07
CA ALA A 179 -18.42 -11.06 -4.72
C ALA A 179 -17.81 -12.10 -5.69
N HIS A 180 -18.57 -13.12 -6.08
CA HIS A 180 -18.14 -14.09 -7.10
C HIS A 180 -17.84 -13.42 -8.44
N GLU A 181 -18.65 -12.46 -8.90
CA GLU A 181 -18.38 -11.72 -10.15
C GLU A 181 -17.06 -10.93 -10.07
N VAL A 182 -16.75 -10.32 -8.93
CA VAL A 182 -15.45 -9.69 -8.69
C VAL A 182 -14.31 -10.72 -8.74
N LEU A 183 -14.48 -11.86 -8.07
CA LEU A 183 -13.46 -12.92 -8.01
C LEU A 183 -13.16 -13.51 -9.37
N LYS A 184 -14.18 -13.69 -10.25
CA LYS A 184 -13.99 -14.15 -11.65
C LYS A 184 -13.06 -13.21 -12.42
N VAL A 185 -13.25 -11.89 -12.30
CA VAL A 185 -12.34 -10.92 -12.94
C VAL A 185 -10.93 -11.05 -12.36
N CYS A 186 -10.82 -11.16 -11.03
CA CYS A 186 -9.54 -11.31 -10.37
C CYS A 186 -8.79 -12.56 -10.80
N ALA A 187 -9.47 -13.70 -10.92
CA ALA A 187 -8.91 -14.96 -11.39
C ALA A 187 -8.43 -14.87 -12.83
N ALA A 188 -9.29 -14.36 -13.74
CA ALA A 188 -8.97 -14.22 -15.16
C ALA A 188 -7.74 -13.34 -15.41
N GLN A 189 -7.54 -12.32 -14.59
CA GLN A 189 -6.44 -11.35 -14.72
C GLN A 189 -5.28 -11.60 -13.73
N ARG A 190 -5.34 -12.70 -12.96
CA ARG A 190 -4.35 -13.06 -11.95
C ARG A 190 -4.03 -11.89 -10.99
N LEU A 191 -5.07 -11.17 -10.56
CA LEU A 191 -4.96 -10.08 -9.61
C LEU A 191 -4.82 -10.63 -8.18
N VAL A 192 -4.18 -9.84 -7.33
CA VAL A 192 -4.10 -10.16 -5.90
C VAL A 192 -5.40 -9.76 -5.23
N VAL A 193 -6.05 -10.71 -4.58
CA VAL A 193 -7.29 -10.50 -3.82
C VAL A 193 -6.98 -10.32 -2.36
N HIS A 194 -7.35 -9.18 -1.78
CA HIS A 194 -7.32 -8.91 -0.34
C HIS A 194 -8.72 -9.00 0.26
N THR A 195 -8.86 -9.63 1.43
CA THR A 195 -10.17 -9.86 2.07
C THR A 195 -10.81 -8.60 2.67
N GLY A 196 -10.11 -7.46 2.69
CA GLY A 196 -10.62 -6.23 3.28
C GLY A 196 -10.85 -6.34 4.79
N HIS A 197 -11.90 -5.67 5.29
CA HIS A 197 -12.30 -5.71 6.70
C HIS A 197 -13.37 -6.79 6.98
N ALA A 198 -13.40 -7.87 6.20
CA ALA A 198 -14.18 -9.05 6.53
C ALA A 198 -13.70 -9.64 7.87
N SER A 199 -14.62 -10.15 8.71
CA SER A 199 -14.23 -10.87 9.93
C SER A 199 -13.44 -12.14 9.60
N ALA A 200 -12.81 -12.76 10.61
CA ALA A 200 -12.04 -13.98 10.40
C ALA A 200 -12.81 -15.08 9.64
N GLU A 201 -14.07 -15.35 10.03
CA GLU A 201 -14.89 -16.37 9.38
C GLU A 201 -15.38 -15.92 7.98
N GLN A 202 -15.78 -14.66 7.81
CA GLN A 202 -16.13 -14.11 6.49
C GLN A 202 -14.91 -14.14 5.55
N GLY A 203 -13.71 -13.84 6.07
CA GLY A 203 -12.46 -13.92 5.31
C GLY A 203 -12.15 -15.35 4.86
N LEU A 204 -12.37 -16.35 5.73
CA LEU A 204 -12.20 -17.76 5.37
C LEU A 204 -13.21 -18.20 4.30
N ALA A 205 -14.46 -17.78 4.40
CA ALA A 205 -15.47 -18.05 3.35
C ALA A 205 -15.08 -17.41 2.02
N LEU A 206 -14.60 -16.15 2.05
CA LEU A 206 -14.15 -15.43 0.86
C LEU A 206 -12.90 -16.08 0.23
N ILE A 207 -11.96 -16.62 1.03
CA ILE A 207 -10.82 -17.39 0.53
C ILE A 207 -11.29 -18.65 -0.19
N ALA A 208 -12.26 -19.39 0.38
CA ALA A 208 -12.81 -20.60 -0.25
C ALA A 208 -13.43 -20.24 -1.61
N ALA A 209 -14.31 -19.25 -1.66
CA ALA A 209 -14.92 -18.77 -2.89
C ALA A 209 -13.88 -18.28 -3.93
N ALA A 210 -12.84 -17.57 -3.48
CA ALA A 210 -11.77 -17.13 -4.36
C ALA A 210 -11.01 -18.32 -4.99
N ARG A 211 -10.78 -19.38 -4.22
CA ARG A 211 -10.17 -20.63 -4.73
C ARG A 211 -11.09 -21.34 -5.73
N GLU A 212 -12.38 -21.40 -5.46
CA GLU A 212 -13.40 -21.97 -6.37
C GLU A 212 -13.43 -21.22 -7.71
N GLU A 213 -13.32 -19.91 -7.71
CA GLU A 213 -13.26 -19.07 -8.91
C GLU A 213 -11.88 -19.10 -9.61
N GLY A 214 -10.88 -19.80 -9.04
CA GLY A 214 -9.55 -19.96 -9.62
C GLY A 214 -8.53 -18.87 -9.23
N CYS A 215 -8.80 -18.06 -8.23
CA CYS A 215 -7.80 -17.12 -7.70
C CYS A 215 -6.69 -17.88 -6.98
N ASP A 216 -5.44 -17.61 -7.34
CA ASP A 216 -4.24 -18.21 -6.75
C ASP A 216 -3.46 -17.23 -5.86
N ARG A 217 -3.80 -15.93 -5.87
CA ARG A 217 -3.14 -14.83 -5.18
C ARG A 217 -4.06 -14.18 -4.17
N ILE A 218 -4.15 -14.77 -2.99
CA ILE A 218 -5.11 -14.36 -1.96
C ILE A 218 -4.36 -13.91 -0.70
N VAL A 219 -4.73 -12.77 -0.15
CA VAL A 219 -4.15 -12.18 1.07
C VAL A 219 -5.25 -11.79 2.04
N VAL A 220 -5.11 -12.18 3.29
CA VAL A 220 -5.93 -11.66 4.38
C VAL A 220 -5.38 -10.30 4.77
N THR A 221 -6.17 -9.26 4.60
CA THR A 221 -5.78 -7.87 4.92
C THR A 221 -5.54 -7.75 6.43
N HIS A 222 -4.39 -7.15 6.83
CA HIS A 222 -3.98 -6.90 8.23
C HIS A 222 -4.60 -7.87 9.24
N ALA A 223 -4.28 -9.17 9.08
CA ALA A 223 -4.95 -10.30 9.71
C ALA A 223 -5.07 -10.23 11.25
N GLN A 224 -4.17 -9.49 11.91
CA GLN A 224 -4.13 -9.33 13.36
C GLN A 224 -4.96 -8.16 13.90
N PHE A 225 -5.42 -7.23 13.03
CA PHE A 225 -6.25 -6.12 13.51
C PHE A 225 -7.58 -6.67 14.05
N ASP A 226 -8.08 -6.04 15.10
CA ASP A 226 -9.30 -6.47 15.78
C ASP A 226 -10.53 -6.51 14.87
N VAL A 227 -10.59 -5.64 13.86
CA VAL A 227 -11.67 -5.64 12.86
C VAL A 227 -11.70 -6.95 12.06
N VAL A 228 -10.55 -7.58 11.80
CA VAL A 228 -10.45 -8.89 11.12
C VAL A 228 -10.39 -10.01 12.15
N GLY A 229 -9.57 -9.87 13.17
CA GLY A 229 -9.54 -10.70 14.37
C GLY A 229 -9.10 -12.15 14.13
N MET A 230 -8.17 -12.41 13.20
CA MET A 230 -7.66 -13.77 13.01
C MET A 230 -6.80 -14.26 14.17
N THR A 231 -7.19 -15.38 14.75
CA THR A 231 -6.34 -16.15 15.66
C THR A 231 -5.30 -16.96 14.87
N PRO A 232 -4.23 -17.48 15.51
CA PRO A 232 -3.29 -18.38 14.84
C PRO A 232 -3.96 -19.62 14.23
N ALA A 233 -5.07 -20.10 14.79
CA ALA A 233 -5.85 -21.20 14.22
C ALA A 233 -6.53 -20.80 12.90
N HIS A 234 -7.14 -19.60 12.86
CA HIS A 234 -7.72 -19.06 11.61
C HIS A 234 -6.62 -18.86 10.55
N MET A 235 -5.45 -18.33 10.91
CA MET A 235 -4.33 -18.13 10.00
C MET A 235 -3.81 -19.45 9.41
N LYS A 236 -3.73 -20.51 10.22
CA LYS A 236 -3.36 -21.85 9.73
C LYS A 236 -4.41 -22.42 8.76
N ARG A 237 -5.70 -22.20 9.02
CA ARG A 237 -6.78 -22.58 8.08
C ARG A 237 -6.65 -21.83 6.76
N ALA A 238 -6.45 -20.49 6.83
CA ALA A 238 -6.25 -19.67 5.62
C ALA A 238 -5.00 -20.09 4.83
N ALA A 239 -3.88 -20.36 5.53
CA ALA A 239 -2.64 -20.86 4.92
C ALA A 239 -2.83 -22.22 4.22
N ALA A 240 -3.59 -23.13 4.84
CA ALA A 240 -3.92 -24.43 4.25
C ALA A 240 -4.75 -24.31 2.96
N MET A 241 -5.56 -23.25 2.82
CA MET A 241 -6.28 -22.91 1.60
C MET A 241 -5.43 -22.13 0.57
N GLY A 242 -4.14 -21.87 0.87
CA GLY A 242 -3.20 -21.19 -0.02
C GLY A 242 -3.15 -19.66 0.14
N ALA A 243 -3.93 -19.07 1.05
CA ALA A 243 -3.89 -17.63 1.30
C ALA A 243 -2.64 -17.23 2.10
N LYS A 244 -2.24 -15.97 1.95
CA LYS A 244 -1.22 -15.30 2.77
C LYS A 244 -1.90 -14.36 3.75
N MET A 245 -1.24 -14.06 4.85
CA MET A 245 -1.70 -13.10 5.86
C MET A 245 -0.83 -11.86 5.81
N GLU A 246 -1.45 -10.69 5.77
CA GLU A 246 -0.73 -9.42 5.84
C GLU A 246 -0.51 -9.02 7.29
N LEU A 247 0.73 -8.68 7.62
CA LEU A 247 1.15 -8.12 8.90
C LEU A 247 1.49 -6.66 8.71
N CYS A 248 0.76 -5.77 9.38
CA CYS A 248 0.89 -4.32 9.19
C CYS A 248 1.58 -3.63 10.37
N VAL A 249 2.48 -2.69 10.02
CA VAL A 249 3.15 -1.80 10.98
C VAL A 249 2.14 -1.02 11.82
N LEU A 250 1.06 -0.54 11.19
CA LEU A 250 0.04 0.25 11.87
C LEU A 250 -0.52 -0.43 13.13
N GLY A 251 -0.59 -1.77 13.12
CA GLY A 251 -1.06 -2.53 14.28
C GLY A 251 -0.27 -2.30 15.57
N MET A 252 1.02 -1.99 15.47
CA MET A 252 1.84 -1.68 16.65
C MET A 252 1.73 -0.19 17.08
N LEU A 253 1.15 0.66 16.24
CA LEU A 253 1.05 2.11 16.46
C LEU A 253 -0.34 2.57 16.91
N VAL A 254 -1.39 1.76 16.71
CA VAL A 254 -2.73 2.06 17.21
C VAL A 254 -2.75 1.98 18.75
N GLY A 255 -3.80 2.52 19.35
CA GLY A 255 -3.96 2.51 20.81
C GLY A 255 -4.08 3.91 21.41
N PRO A 256 -4.29 4.03 22.72
CA PRO A 256 -4.67 5.29 23.38
C PRO A 256 -3.73 6.47 23.14
N GLU A 257 -2.45 6.22 22.88
CA GLU A 257 -1.45 7.26 22.65
C GLU A 257 -1.35 7.69 21.18
N ASN A 258 -2.11 7.08 20.27
CA ASN A 258 -2.05 7.46 18.85
C ASN A 258 -2.52 8.92 18.66
N ALA A 259 -1.83 9.66 17.81
CA ALA A 259 -2.15 11.05 17.48
C ALA A 259 -3.54 11.19 16.86
N LEU A 260 -3.99 10.18 16.10
CA LEU A 260 -5.27 10.15 15.40
C LEU A 260 -6.36 9.54 16.29
N GLU A 261 -7.40 10.30 16.56
CA GLU A 261 -8.47 9.92 17.49
C GLU A 261 -9.13 8.58 17.13
N PHE A 262 -9.44 8.36 15.86
CA PHE A 262 -10.11 7.13 15.41
C PHE A 262 -9.25 5.86 15.59
N MET A 263 -7.92 6.00 15.77
CA MET A 263 -7.01 4.88 16.02
C MET A 263 -6.83 4.57 17.51
N ARG A 264 -7.30 5.45 18.41
CA ARG A 264 -7.11 5.29 19.86
C ARG A 264 -7.92 4.14 20.43
N HIS A 265 -9.03 3.79 19.79
CA HIS A 265 -9.95 2.73 20.26
C HIS A 265 -9.55 1.34 19.78
N SER A 266 -8.65 1.22 18.82
CA SER A 266 -8.15 -0.07 18.34
C SER A 266 -7.10 -0.64 19.29
N PRO A 267 -7.20 -1.91 19.68
CA PRO A 267 -6.19 -2.54 20.52
C PRO A 267 -4.87 -2.67 19.74
N ARG A 268 -3.78 -2.30 20.42
CA ARG A 268 -2.43 -2.45 19.87
C ARG A 268 -2.08 -3.92 19.70
N VAL A 269 -1.40 -4.25 18.61
CA VAL A 269 -0.81 -5.58 18.38
C VAL A 269 0.68 -5.53 18.78
N PRO A 270 1.06 -6.13 19.91
CA PRO A 270 2.47 -6.15 20.33
C PRO A 270 3.36 -6.94 19.35
N LEU A 271 4.58 -6.49 19.13
CA LEU A 271 5.54 -7.18 18.25
C LEU A 271 5.79 -8.63 18.67
N ALA A 272 5.85 -8.91 19.97
CA ALA A 272 5.98 -10.27 20.50
C ALA A 272 4.83 -11.19 20.03
N VAL A 273 3.59 -10.67 19.97
CA VAL A 273 2.42 -11.42 19.46
C VAL A 273 2.58 -11.68 17.97
N THR A 274 3.02 -10.69 17.21
CA THR A 274 3.28 -10.84 15.77
C THR A 274 4.39 -11.87 15.52
N ALA A 275 5.49 -11.80 16.26
CA ALA A 275 6.58 -12.76 16.15
C ALA A 275 6.13 -14.18 16.52
N ALA A 276 5.32 -14.34 17.57
CA ALA A 276 4.76 -15.64 17.96
C ALA A 276 3.87 -16.22 16.85
N CYS A 277 3.03 -15.39 16.19
CA CYS A 277 2.25 -15.81 15.04
C CYS A 277 3.12 -16.27 13.87
N ILE A 278 4.16 -15.51 13.52
CA ILE A 278 5.10 -15.90 12.45
C ILE A 278 5.75 -17.25 12.77
N LYS A 279 6.24 -17.44 13.99
CA LYS A 279 6.85 -18.71 14.42
C LYS A 279 5.88 -19.89 14.40
N SER A 280 4.60 -19.65 14.74
CA SER A 280 3.56 -20.69 14.82
C SER A 280 3.00 -21.11 13.46
N VAL A 281 2.89 -20.17 12.50
CA VAL A 281 2.24 -20.38 11.19
C VAL A 281 3.27 -20.63 10.10
N GLY A 282 4.43 -19.99 10.20
CA GLY A 282 5.53 -20.07 9.21
C GLY A 282 5.61 -18.82 8.33
N ALA A 283 6.83 -18.27 8.22
CA ALA A 283 7.09 -17.01 7.50
C ALA A 283 6.61 -17.02 6.04
N GLN A 284 6.65 -18.15 5.36
CA GLN A 284 6.19 -18.33 3.98
C GLN A 284 4.68 -18.05 3.76
N HIS A 285 3.93 -17.90 4.84
CA HIS A 285 2.49 -17.63 4.81
C HIS A 285 2.15 -16.16 5.08
N PHE A 286 3.16 -15.29 5.19
CA PHE A 286 2.94 -13.88 5.48
C PHE A 286 3.49 -12.97 4.40
N VAL A 287 2.92 -11.76 4.33
CA VAL A 287 3.46 -10.58 3.64
C VAL A 287 3.57 -9.42 4.63
N LEU A 288 4.54 -8.55 4.43
CA LEU A 288 4.69 -7.32 5.21
C LEU A 288 4.07 -6.14 4.48
N GLY A 289 3.28 -5.36 5.19
CA GLY A 289 2.76 -4.08 4.76
C GLY A 289 2.85 -3.05 5.88
N THR A 290 2.87 -1.79 5.56
CA THR A 290 2.87 -0.78 6.62
C THR A 290 1.46 -0.37 7.03
N ASP A 291 0.55 -0.26 6.09
CA ASP A 291 -0.75 0.41 6.25
C ASP A 291 -0.56 1.85 6.78
N LEU A 292 0.64 2.43 6.53
CA LEU A 292 1.01 3.78 6.93
C LEU A 292 0.80 4.79 5.81
N GLY A 293 0.91 6.05 6.19
CA GLY A 293 0.70 7.23 5.38
C GLY A 293 -0.20 8.25 6.07
N GLN A 294 -0.74 7.96 7.25
CA GLN A 294 -1.55 8.90 8.01
C GLN A 294 -0.65 9.99 8.61
N ALA A 295 -1.09 11.25 8.53
CA ALA A 295 -0.42 12.36 9.19
C ALA A 295 -0.30 12.09 10.71
N GLY A 296 0.90 12.28 11.26
CA GLY A 296 1.20 12.00 12.68
C GLY A 296 1.78 10.61 12.97
N ASN A 297 1.74 9.68 12.00
CA ASN A 297 2.49 8.43 12.06
C ASN A 297 3.84 8.56 11.32
N PRO A 298 4.80 7.65 11.55
CA PRO A 298 6.00 7.56 10.74
C PRO A 298 5.68 7.41 9.24
N THR A 299 6.60 7.83 8.37
CA THR A 299 6.48 7.55 6.94
C THR A 299 6.46 6.02 6.70
N PRO A 300 5.86 5.52 5.61
CA PRO A 300 5.85 4.08 5.33
C PRO A 300 7.25 3.45 5.36
N ALA A 301 8.25 4.07 4.75
CA ALA A 301 9.61 3.56 4.73
C ALA A 301 10.26 3.49 6.14
N ASP A 302 10.04 4.52 6.97
CA ASP A 302 10.56 4.53 8.34
C ASP A 302 9.81 3.52 9.22
N GLY A 303 8.49 3.42 9.07
CA GLY A 303 7.68 2.44 9.77
C GLY A 303 8.07 1.00 9.43
N LEU A 304 8.30 0.69 8.15
CA LEU A 304 8.77 -0.64 7.75
C LEU A 304 10.14 -0.96 8.36
N GLN A 305 11.05 0.01 8.39
CA GLN A 305 12.36 -0.16 9.02
C GLN A 305 12.24 -0.44 10.53
N MET A 306 11.37 0.32 11.23
CA MET A 306 11.09 0.09 12.66
C MET A 306 10.50 -1.30 12.89
N PHE A 307 9.58 -1.74 12.03
CA PHE A 307 8.93 -3.05 12.13
C PHE A 307 9.93 -4.19 11.95
N VAL A 308 10.76 -4.11 10.91
CA VAL A 308 11.82 -5.10 10.65
C VAL A 308 12.78 -5.20 11.83
N ALA A 309 13.26 -4.07 12.36
CA ALA A 309 14.14 -4.06 13.52
C ALA A 309 13.47 -4.66 14.76
N GLY A 310 12.20 -4.33 14.99
CA GLY A 310 11.43 -4.88 16.10
C GLY A 310 11.18 -6.39 15.98
N LEU A 311 10.82 -6.89 14.79
CA LEU A 311 10.67 -8.33 14.56
C LEU A 311 11.98 -9.09 14.74
N GLN A 312 13.12 -8.50 14.33
CA GLN A 312 14.45 -9.10 14.58
C GLN A 312 14.78 -9.15 16.07
N ALA A 313 14.45 -8.11 16.84
CA ALA A 313 14.60 -8.12 18.29
C ALA A 313 13.75 -9.20 18.96
N GLU A 314 12.58 -9.52 18.39
CA GLU A 314 11.73 -10.64 18.82
C GLU A 314 12.19 -12.01 18.25
N GLY A 315 13.36 -12.07 17.62
CA GLY A 315 14.00 -13.31 17.15
C GLY A 315 13.48 -13.83 15.82
N ILE A 316 12.90 -12.98 14.96
CA ILE A 316 12.62 -13.31 13.56
C ILE A 316 13.90 -13.12 12.75
N SER A 317 14.32 -14.16 12.03
CA SER A 317 15.59 -14.13 11.30
C SER A 317 15.52 -13.22 10.06
N ARG A 318 16.69 -12.86 9.55
CA ARG A 318 16.79 -12.07 8.31
C ARG A 318 16.19 -12.82 7.12
N GLU A 319 16.37 -14.12 7.06
CA GLU A 319 15.80 -14.98 6.00
C GLU A 319 14.27 -14.98 6.06
N GLN A 320 13.70 -15.07 7.26
CA GLN A 320 12.25 -14.97 7.44
C GLN A 320 11.72 -13.59 7.02
N ILE A 321 12.45 -12.51 7.33
CA ILE A 321 12.10 -11.15 6.86
C ILE A 321 12.17 -11.08 5.33
N GLN A 322 13.21 -11.65 4.69
CA GLN A 322 13.31 -11.69 3.22
C GLN A 322 12.14 -12.48 2.60
N THR A 323 11.79 -13.62 3.17
CA THR A 323 10.64 -14.40 2.71
C THR A 323 9.35 -13.59 2.77
N MET A 324 9.02 -12.97 3.92
CA MET A 324 7.79 -12.20 4.11
C MET A 324 7.78 -10.86 3.37
N GLY A 325 8.92 -10.21 3.29
CA GLY A 325 9.02 -8.84 2.76
C GLY A 325 9.44 -8.77 1.29
N ARG A 326 9.88 -9.88 0.68
CA ARG A 326 10.36 -9.85 -0.70
C ARG A 326 9.86 -11.03 -1.52
N GLU A 327 10.13 -12.28 -1.09
CA GLU A 327 9.86 -13.45 -1.93
C GLU A 327 8.36 -13.67 -2.11
N VAL A 328 7.62 -13.74 -1.01
CA VAL A 328 6.16 -13.96 -1.05
C VAL A 328 5.43 -12.80 -1.73
N PRO A 329 5.63 -11.51 -1.33
CA PRO A 329 4.96 -10.41 -2.02
C PRO A 329 5.43 -10.25 -3.47
N GLY A 330 6.68 -10.56 -3.79
CA GLY A 330 7.20 -10.56 -5.16
C GLY A 330 6.50 -11.57 -6.05
N ALA A 331 6.29 -12.80 -5.56
CA ALA A 331 5.53 -13.84 -6.28
C ALA A 331 4.06 -13.45 -6.50
N LEU A 332 3.44 -12.78 -5.53
CA LEU A 332 2.06 -12.30 -5.65
C LEU A 332 1.90 -11.18 -6.70
N LEU A 333 2.83 -10.23 -6.74
CA LEU A 333 2.71 -9.04 -7.60
C LEU A 333 3.26 -9.25 -9.01
N MET A 334 4.31 -10.05 -9.17
CA MET A 334 5.14 -10.12 -10.38
C MET A 334 5.26 -11.53 -10.98
N GLY A 335 4.76 -12.56 -10.26
CA GLY A 335 4.76 -13.96 -10.69
C GLY A 335 3.73 -14.30 -11.76
#